data_94d8e683d499793c68e0af59e0ecd81f
#
_entry.id   94d8e683d499793c68e0af59e0ecd81f
#
_cell.length_a   1.000
_cell.length_b   1.000
_cell.length_c   1.000
_cell.angle_alpha   90.00
_cell.angle_beta   90.00
_cell.angle_gamma   90.00
#
_symmetry.space_group_name_H-M   'P 1'
#
loop_
_entity.id
_entity.type
_entity.pdbx_description
1 polymer ?
#
loop_
_entity_poly.entity_id
_entity_poly.type
_entity_poly.pdbx_seq_one_letter_code
_entity_poly.pdbx_strand_id
1 'polypeptide(L)'
;MKYLVSFRNTLKVSRYLFRALALLLWLLVALLSVFYIVNALHQKEAEIRQEFNSSSDQAQRYIQRTSDVMKELKYIAENRLTAENGILALRGRNDKTEVPDFQPLFPDSDCSTMSNTWRGSLESLAWFMRYWRDNFSAAYDLNRVFLIGSENLCMADFGLRDVPVERDDALKSLHERIVKYRNAPQDERGNNIFWVSQGPRPGVGYFYALTPVYLGNRLQALLGIEQTIRMENFFTPGSLPMGVTILDENGHQLISLAGPDNRLNVEPHWMQERSWFGYTSGFRELVLKKSLPPSSLSIVYSLPVDMVLERIRILIMNAILLNLIAGGALFTLARMYERKIFIPAESDAQRLEEHEQFNRKIVASAPV
;
A
#
# COMPACT_ATOMS: atom_id res chain seq x y z
N MET A 1 38.03 44.71 51.61
CA MET A 1 37.70 44.95 50.18
C MET A 1 37.62 43.67 49.34
N LYS A 2 38.60 42.81 49.37
CA LYS A 2 38.59 41.58 48.59
C LYS A 2 37.32 40.68 48.85
N TYR A 3 36.86 40.55 50.07
CA TYR A 3 35.74 39.68 50.42
C TYR A 3 34.37 40.20 49.94
N LEU A 4 34.08 41.48 50.03
CA LEU A 4 32.79 42.08 49.59
C LEU A 4 32.69 42.16 48.07
N VAL A 5 33.77 42.50 47.37
CA VAL A 5 33.85 42.40 45.88
C VAL A 5 33.71 40.95 45.42
N SER A 6 34.29 40.00 46.14
CA SER A 6 34.10 38.56 45.91
C SER A 6 32.65 38.15 46.07
N PHE A 7 31.94 38.61 47.13
CA PHE A 7 30.53 38.27 47.40
C PHE A 7 29.59 38.78 46.30
N ARG A 8 29.77 40.01 45.83
CA ARG A 8 28.96 40.59 44.73
C ARG A 8 29.17 39.83 43.41
N ASN A 9 30.40 39.42 43.12
CA ASN A 9 30.71 38.61 41.94
C ASN A 9 30.09 37.20 42.06
N THR A 10 30.11 36.60 43.25
CA THR A 10 29.46 35.32 43.53
C THR A 10 27.95 35.37 43.31
N LEU A 11 27.28 36.44 43.74
CA LEU A 11 25.83 36.66 43.51
C LEU A 11 25.50 36.78 42.03
N LYS A 12 26.32 37.51 41.25
CA LYS A 12 26.13 37.62 39.81
C LYS A 12 26.31 36.25 39.13
N VAL A 13 27.35 35.51 39.45
CA VAL A 13 27.58 34.15 38.93
C VAL A 13 26.45 33.21 39.29
N SER A 14 25.97 33.23 40.55
CA SER A 14 24.85 32.43 41.01
C SER A 14 23.56 32.74 40.25
N ARG A 15 23.27 34.01 39.95
CA ARG A 15 22.14 34.43 39.12
C ARG A 15 22.23 33.88 37.69
N TYR A 16 23.40 33.93 37.04
CA TYR A 16 23.61 33.36 35.72
C TYR A 16 23.47 31.84 35.74
N LEU A 17 24.02 31.18 36.74
CA LEU A 17 23.96 29.74 36.91
C LEU A 17 22.49 29.25 37.11
N PHE A 18 21.71 29.99 37.89
CA PHE A 18 20.29 29.69 38.09
C PHE A 18 19.49 29.83 36.80
N ARG A 19 19.73 30.89 36.00
CA ARG A 19 19.08 31.02 34.68
C ARG A 19 19.51 29.92 33.72
N ALA A 20 20.77 29.55 33.71
CA ALA A 20 21.29 28.46 32.89
C ALA A 20 20.67 27.11 33.29
N LEU A 21 20.51 26.85 34.60
CA LEU A 21 19.87 25.66 35.14
C LEU A 21 18.38 25.59 34.70
N ALA A 22 17.65 26.70 34.80
CA ALA A 22 16.25 26.75 34.37
C ALA A 22 16.09 26.49 32.87
N LEU A 23 17.01 27.04 32.06
CA LEU A 23 17.04 26.81 30.62
C LEU A 23 17.39 25.35 30.30
N LEU A 24 18.35 24.76 31.00
CA LEU A 24 18.75 23.36 30.84
C LEU A 24 17.60 22.42 31.20
N LEU A 25 16.86 22.68 32.27
CA LEU A 25 15.66 21.93 32.66
C LEU A 25 14.58 22.02 31.57
N TRP A 26 14.35 23.21 31.02
CA TRP A 26 13.39 23.36 29.93
C TRP A 26 13.82 22.60 28.67
N LEU A 27 15.09 22.65 28.30
CA LEU A 27 15.64 21.88 27.18
C LEU A 27 15.48 20.36 27.40
N LEU A 28 15.66 19.89 28.63
CA LEU A 28 15.47 18.49 28.99
C LEU A 28 14.01 18.06 28.78
N VAL A 29 13.03 18.89 29.23
CA VAL A 29 11.61 18.63 28.98
C VAL A 29 11.29 18.63 27.49
N ALA A 30 11.86 19.56 26.72
CA ALA A 30 11.67 19.62 25.28
C ALA A 30 12.24 18.35 24.59
N LEU A 31 13.43 17.91 24.98
CA LEU A 31 14.06 16.72 24.44
C LEU A 31 13.26 15.44 24.77
N LEU A 32 12.76 15.32 26.01
CA LEU A 32 11.87 14.21 26.38
C LEU A 32 10.55 14.22 25.59
N SER A 33 10.00 15.40 25.31
CA SER A 33 8.80 15.54 24.50
C SER A 33 9.05 15.11 23.05
N VAL A 34 10.18 15.48 22.47
CA VAL A 34 10.56 15.03 21.11
C VAL A 34 10.74 13.50 21.09
N PHE A 35 11.44 12.95 22.07
CA PHE A 35 11.62 11.50 22.18
C PHE A 35 10.28 10.78 22.28
N TYR A 36 9.34 11.30 23.07
CA TYR A 36 7.99 10.75 23.20
C TYR A 36 7.22 10.78 21.87
N ILE A 37 7.29 11.90 21.11
CA ILE A 37 6.64 12.02 19.79
C ILE A 37 7.24 11.02 18.80
N VAL A 38 8.58 10.91 18.75
CA VAL A 38 9.26 9.96 17.85
C VAL A 38 8.88 8.52 18.17
N ASN A 39 8.85 8.16 19.45
CA ASN A 39 8.44 6.82 19.86
C ASN A 39 6.97 6.53 19.50
N ALA A 40 6.07 7.50 19.70
CA ALA A 40 4.67 7.39 19.32
C ALA A 40 4.50 7.24 17.79
N LEU A 41 5.30 7.95 16.99
CA LEU A 41 5.33 7.81 15.54
C LEU A 41 5.72 6.39 15.13
N HIS A 42 6.82 5.86 15.69
CA HIS A 42 7.27 4.49 15.40
C HIS A 42 6.23 3.43 15.80
N GLN A 43 5.53 3.63 16.91
CA GLN A 43 4.43 2.74 17.28
C GLN A 43 3.30 2.78 16.25
N LYS A 44 2.92 3.98 15.78
CA LYS A 44 1.88 4.13 14.76
C LYS A 44 2.31 3.57 13.39
N GLU A 45 3.55 3.74 12.99
CA GLU A 45 4.11 3.10 11.81
C GLU A 45 4.05 1.56 11.91
N ALA A 46 4.35 1.00 13.08
CA ALA A 46 4.27 -0.43 13.32
C ALA A 46 2.82 -0.95 13.23
N GLU A 47 1.84 -0.23 13.80
CA GLU A 47 0.41 -0.54 13.68
C GLU A 47 -0.04 -0.52 12.21
N ILE A 48 0.31 0.54 11.46
CA ILE A 48 -0.01 0.68 10.04
C ILE A 48 0.64 -0.44 9.23
N ARG A 49 1.90 -0.76 9.52
CA ARG A 49 2.61 -1.87 8.86
C ARG A 49 1.92 -3.21 9.10
N GLN A 50 1.43 -3.45 10.30
CA GLN A 50 0.68 -4.66 10.62
C GLN A 50 -0.64 -4.72 9.85
N GLU A 51 -1.35 -3.60 9.74
CA GLU A 51 -2.60 -3.48 8.99
C GLU A 51 -2.36 -3.69 7.48
N PHE A 52 -1.32 -3.10 6.91
CA PHE A 52 -0.88 -3.36 5.54
C PHE A 52 -0.57 -4.83 5.30
N ASN A 53 0.15 -5.48 6.22
CA ASN A 53 0.48 -6.90 6.10
C ASN A 53 -0.78 -7.77 6.12
N SER A 54 -1.72 -7.52 7.04
CA SER A 54 -2.96 -8.29 7.11
C SER A 54 -3.82 -8.14 5.85
N SER A 55 -3.91 -6.93 5.31
CA SER A 55 -4.59 -6.64 4.05
C SER A 55 -3.89 -7.30 2.86
N SER A 56 -2.55 -7.28 2.84
CA SER A 56 -1.76 -7.97 1.83
C SER A 56 -1.95 -9.49 1.86
N ASP A 57 -2.06 -10.09 3.05
CA ASP A 57 -2.33 -11.52 3.18
C ASP A 57 -3.74 -11.89 2.70
N GLN A 58 -4.71 -10.99 2.85
CA GLN A 58 -6.04 -11.14 2.27
C GLN A 58 -6.00 -11.09 0.74
N ALA A 59 -5.31 -10.09 0.18
CA ALA A 59 -5.10 -9.98 -1.25
C ALA A 59 -4.36 -11.20 -1.82
N GLN A 60 -3.36 -11.70 -1.13
CA GLN A 60 -2.65 -12.92 -1.52
C GLN A 60 -3.57 -14.13 -1.58
N ARG A 61 -4.45 -14.31 -0.58
CA ARG A 61 -5.45 -15.39 -0.60
C ARG A 61 -6.42 -15.26 -1.77
N TYR A 62 -6.83 -14.03 -2.10
CA TYR A 62 -7.69 -13.78 -3.26
C TYR A 62 -7.01 -14.18 -4.58
N ILE A 63 -5.80 -13.71 -4.81
CA ILE A 63 -5.00 -14.02 -6.00
C ILE A 63 -4.69 -15.54 -6.08
N GLN A 64 -4.40 -16.16 -4.95
CA GLN A 64 -4.16 -17.60 -4.88
C GLN A 64 -5.41 -18.39 -5.31
N ARG A 65 -6.58 -18.04 -4.78
CA ARG A 65 -7.85 -18.66 -5.18
C ARG A 65 -8.10 -18.53 -6.68
N THR A 66 -7.88 -17.34 -7.23
CA THR A 66 -8.00 -17.11 -8.67
C THR A 66 -7.06 -18.00 -9.47
N SER A 67 -5.81 -18.12 -9.01
CA SER A 67 -4.80 -18.99 -9.64
C SER A 67 -5.23 -20.46 -9.60
N ASP A 68 -5.80 -20.92 -8.49
CA ASP A 68 -6.24 -22.31 -8.34
C ASP A 68 -7.46 -22.59 -9.22
N VAL A 69 -8.42 -21.68 -9.30
CA VAL A 69 -9.55 -21.76 -10.26
C VAL A 69 -9.04 -21.84 -11.70
N MET A 70 -8.05 -21.03 -12.07
CA MET A 70 -7.47 -21.05 -13.40
C MET A 70 -6.81 -22.39 -13.73
N LYS A 71 -6.10 -23.00 -12.78
CA LYS A 71 -5.48 -24.33 -12.96
C LYS A 71 -6.53 -25.42 -13.18
N GLU A 72 -7.62 -25.38 -12.39
CA GLU A 72 -8.72 -26.32 -12.54
C GLU A 72 -9.41 -26.17 -13.90
N LEU A 73 -9.76 -24.94 -14.28
CA LEU A 73 -10.37 -24.64 -15.57
C LEU A 73 -9.45 -25.03 -16.74
N LYS A 74 -8.16 -24.78 -16.62
CA LYS A 74 -7.16 -25.22 -17.62
C LYS A 74 -7.14 -26.73 -17.77
N TYR A 75 -7.07 -27.47 -16.66
CA TYR A 75 -7.09 -28.92 -16.67
C TYR A 75 -8.35 -29.47 -17.37
N ILE A 76 -9.49 -28.87 -17.08
CA ILE A 76 -10.75 -29.26 -17.73
C ILE A 76 -10.74 -28.92 -19.22
N ALA A 77 -10.29 -27.72 -19.59
CA ALA A 77 -10.18 -27.32 -20.99
C ALA A 77 -9.24 -28.24 -21.77
N GLU A 78 -8.05 -28.55 -21.26
CA GLU A 78 -7.11 -29.45 -21.89
C GLU A 78 -7.69 -30.84 -22.07
N ASN A 79 -8.35 -31.40 -21.06
CA ASN A 79 -8.96 -32.73 -21.16
C ASN A 79 -10.17 -32.77 -22.10
N ARG A 80 -10.96 -31.69 -22.19
CA ARG A 80 -12.14 -31.63 -23.04
C ARG A 80 -11.82 -31.29 -24.50
N LEU A 81 -10.82 -30.46 -24.71
CA LEU A 81 -10.34 -30.12 -26.06
C LEU A 81 -9.56 -31.27 -26.72
N THR A 82 -8.92 -32.14 -25.91
CA THR A 82 -8.16 -33.28 -26.42
C THR A 82 -9.02 -34.52 -26.75
N ALA A 83 -10.21 -34.59 -26.20
CA ALA A 83 -11.05 -35.77 -26.38
C ALA A 83 -11.79 -35.74 -27.72
N GLU A 84 -11.15 -36.16 -28.79
CA GLU A 84 -11.84 -36.59 -30.03
C GLU A 84 -13.03 -37.57 -29.75
N ASN A 85 -13.02 -38.23 -28.59
CA ASN A 85 -14.00 -39.20 -28.13
C ASN A 85 -14.91 -38.68 -26.96
N GLY A 86 -14.82 -37.44 -26.55
CA GLY A 86 -15.63 -36.86 -25.45
C GLY A 86 -17.13 -36.79 -25.74
N ILE A 87 -17.55 -37.07 -26.95
CA ILE A 87 -18.94 -37.13 -27.43
C ILE A 87 -19.74 -38.25 -26.76
N LEU A 88 -19.10 -39.30 -26.21
CA LEU A 88 -19.81 -40.48 -25.70
C LEU A 88 -20.48 -40.31 -24.34
N ALA A 89 -20.11 -39.34 -23.54
CA ALA A 89 -20.63 -39.19 -22.17
C ALA A 89 -21.91 -38.33 -22.07
N LEU A 90 -22.28 -37.57 -23.11
CA LEU A 90 -23.38 -36.60 -23.03
C LEU A 90 -24.57 -36.90 -23.97
N ARG A 91 -24.55 -38.04 -24.66
CA ARG A 91 -25.57 -38.40 -25.69
C ARG A 91 -26.98 -38.71 -25.15
N GLY A 92 -27.31 -38.33 -23.94
CA GLY A 92 -28.61 -38.61 -23.32
C GLY A 92 -29.38 -37.44 -22.76
N ARG A 93 -28.88 -36.21 -22.84
CA ARG A 93 -29.54 -35.08 -22.22
C ARG A 93 -30.01 -34.07 -23.27
N ASN A 94 -31.30 -33.96 -23.41
CA ASN A 94 -32.02 -33.00 -24.29
C ASN A 94 -31.94 -31.53 -23.78
N ASP A 95 -30.91 -31.16 -23.02
CA ASP A 95 -30.72 -29.80 -22.58
C ASP A 95 -30.06 -28.98 -23.68
N LYS A 96 -30.82 -28.06 -24.27
CA LYS A 96 -30.28 -27.05 -25.19
C LYS A 96 -29.32 -26.14 -24.44
N THR A 97 -28.07 -26.53 -24.37
CA THR A 97 -27.00 -25.67 -23.86
C THR A 97 -26.65 -24.69 -24.96
N GLU A 98 -26.81 -23.40 -24.70
CA GLU A 98 -26.32 -22.37 -25.62
C GLU A 98 -24.79 -22.47 -25.67
N VAL A 99 -24.30 -22.78 -26.87
CA VAL A 99 -22.87 -22.87 -27.15
C VAL A 99 -22.44 -21.53 -27.75
N PRO A 100 -21.49 -20.84 -27.17
CA PRO A 100 -21.02 -19.59 -27.76
C PRO A 100 -20.29 -19.86 -29.08
N ASP A 101 -20.57 -19.03 -30.07
CA ASP A 101 -19.79 -18.99 -31.29
C ASP A 101 -18.52 -18.18 -31.08
N PHE A 102 -17.48 -18.51 -31.84
CA PHE A 102 -16.27 -17.68 -31.89
C PHE A 102 -16.54 -16.35 -32.56
N GLN A 103 -16.20 -15.27 -31.86
CA GLN A 103 -16.28 -13.91 -32.37
C GLN A 103 -14.88 -13.35 -32.64
N PRO A 104 -14.71 -12.55 -33.69
CA PRO A 104 -13.41 -11.93 -33.98
C PRO A 104 -13.01 -10.95 -32.88
N LEU A 105 -11.83 -11.15 -32.32
CA LEU A 105 -11.21 -10.20 -31.40
C LEU A 105 -10.65 -8.99 -32.16
N PHE A 106 -10.25 -9.20 -33.43
CA PHE A 106 -9.81 -8.17 -34.37
C PHE A 106 -10.68 -8.18 -35.62
N PRO A 107 -10.88 -7.02 -36.29
CA PRO A 107 -11.77 -6.90 -37.44
C PRO A 107 -11.48 -7.85 -38.60
N ASP A 108 -10.22 -8.24 -38.78
CA ASP A 108 -9.74 -9.06 -39.90
C ASP A 108 -9.71 -10.56 -39.61
N SER A 109 -10.21 -10.99 -38.45
CA SER A 109 -10.18 -12.41 -38.05
C SER A 109 -11.39 -13.16 -38.59
N ASP A 110 -11.16 -14.23 -39.37
CA ASP A 110 -12.22 -15.15 -39.80
C ASP A 110 -12.39 -16.29 -38.78
N CYS A 111 -13.52 -16.29 -38.09
CA CYS A 111 -13.84 -17.24 -37.04
C CYS A 111 -14.74 -18.39 -37.48
N SER A 112 -15.21 -18.43 -38.71
CA SER A 112 -16.19 -19.41 -39.21
C SER A 112 -15.64 -20.83 -39.20
N THR A 113 -14.41 -21.02 -39.62
CA THR A 113 -13.72 -22.32 -39.60
C THR A 113 -13.48 -22.85 -38.20
N MET A 114 -13.19 -21.96 -37.26
CA MET A 114 -12.92 -22.32 -35.86
C MET A 114 -14.19 -22.80 -35.13
N SER A 115 -15.29 -22.08 -35.33
CA SER A 115 -16.59 -22.46 -34.78
C SER A 115 -17.02 -23.87 -35.20
N ASN A 116 -16.79 -24.23 -36.46
CA ASN A 116 -17.13 -25.57 -36.97
C ASN A 116 -16.20 -26.68 -36.39
N THR A 117 -14.92 -26.42 -36.33
CA THR A 117 -13.91 -27.42 -35.85
C THR A 117 -14.06 -27.68 -34.35
N TRP A 118 -14.39 -26.65 -33.57
CA TRP A 118 -14.39 -26.71 -32.11
C TRP A 118 -15.79 -26.94 -31.50
N ARG A 119 -16.82 -27.06 -32.31
CA ARG A 119 -18.20 -27.11 -31.84
C ARG A 119 -18.43 -28.17 -30.75
N GLY A 120 -18.02 -29.42 -30.96
CA GLY A 120 -18.19 -30.49 -29.98
C GLY A 120 -17.43 -30.24 -28.65
N SER A 121 -16.26 -29.68 -28.74
CA SER A 121 -15.45 -29.29 -27.55
C SER A 121 -16.12 -28.15 -26.82
N LEU A 122 -16.65 -27.14 -27.54
CA LEU A 122 -17.37 -26.02 -26.95
C LEU A 122 -18.69 -26.45 -26.28
N GLU A 123 -19.42 -27.42 -26.85
CA GLU A 123 -20.62 -27.97 -26.21
C GLU A 123 -20.29 -28.62 -24.87
N SER A 124 -19.23 -29.43 -24.83
CA SER A 124 -18.77 -30.08 -23.61
C SER A 124 -18.32 -29.06 -22.55
N LEU A 125 -17.61 -28.01 -22.97
CA LEU A 125 -17.18 -26.95 -22.09
C LEU A 125 -18.33 -26.06 -21.60
N ALA A 126 -19.28 -25.74 -22.49
CA ALA A 126 -20.48 -24.96 -22.15
C ALA A 126 -21.35 -25.63 -21.08
N TRP A 127 -21.49 -26.96 -21.16
CA TRP A 127 -22.20 -27.71 -20.11
C TRP A 127 -21.50 -27.56 -18.75
N PHE A 128 -20.18 -27.68 -18.74
CA PHE A 128 -19.38 -27.50 -17.52
C PHE A 128 -19.43 -26.06 -16.99
N MET A 129 -19.40 -25.07 -17.88
CA MET A 129 -19.50 -23.66 -17.51
C MET A 129 -20.87 -23.30 -16.93
N ARG A 130 -21.96 -23.95 -17.39
CA ARG A 130 -23.27 -23.81 -16.76
C ARG A 130 -23.25 -24.29 -15.30
N TYR A 131 -22.64 -25.45 -15.05
CA TYR A 131 -22.48 -25.94 -13.68
C TYR A 131 -21.67 -24.97 -12.80
N TRP A 132 -20.62 -24.41 -13.33
CA TRP A 132 -19.80 -23.39 -12.64
C TRP A 132 -20.58 -22.10 -12.37
N ARG A 133 -21.36 -21.65 -13.34
CA ARG A 133 -22.22 -20.48 -13.19
C ARG A 133 -23.15 -20.63 -12.01
N ASP A 134 -23.84 -21.77 -11.94
CA ASP A 134 -24.91 -22.00 -10.99
C ASP A 134 -24.39 -22.25 -9.56
N ASN A 135 -23.17 -22.76 -9.42
CA ASN A 135 -22.62 -23.17 -8.13
C ASN A 135 -21.46 -22.31 -7.60
N PHE A 136 -20.66 -21.73 -8.46
CA PHE A 136 -19.37 -21.13 -8.04
C PHE A 136 -19.16 -19.69 -8.49
N SER A 137 -19.84 -19.19 -9.52
CA SER A 137 -19.58 -17.85 -10.07
C SER A 137 -19.69 -16.74 -9.02
N ALA A 138 -20.66 -16.86 -8.11
CA ALA A 138 -20.85 -15.88 -7.03
C ALA A 138 -19.74 -15.94 -5.98
N ALA A 139 -19.27 -17.16 -5.64
CA ALA A 139 -18.25 -17.36 -4.61
C ALA A 139 -16.86 -16.84 -5.02
N TYR A 140 -16.58 -16.82 -6.33
CA TYR A 140 -15.31 -16.39 -6.89
C TYR A 140 -15.37 -15.05 -7.63
N ASP A 141 -16.51 -14.36 -7.59
CA ASP A 141 -16.75 -13.10 -8.33
C ASP A 141 -16.46 -13.21 -9.84
N LEU A 142 -16.68 -14.42 -10.41
CA LEU A 142 -16.47 -14.69 -11.83
C LEU A 142 -17.61 -14.11 -12.66
N ASN A 143 -17.27 -13.28 -13.63
CA ASN A 143 -18.25 -12.72 -14.59
C ASN A 143 -18.37 -13.58 -15.83
N ARG A 144 -17.25 -14.01 -16.37
CA ARG A 144 -17.17 -14.86 -17.55
C ARG A 144 -15.90 -15.70 -17.58
N VAL A 145 -15.97 -16.80 -18.33
CA VAL A 145 -14.83 -17.57 -18.80
C VAL A 145 -14.80 -17.45 -20.31
N PHE A 146 -13.65 -17.35 -20.91
CA PHE A 146 -13.53 -17.24 -22.35
C PHE A 146 -12.31 -17.99 -22.87
N LEU A 147 -12.38 -18.38 -24.14
CA LEU A 147 -11.28 -19.00 -24.89
C LEU A 147 -10.88 -18.11 -26.06
N ILE A 148 -9.59 -17.85 -26.22
CA ILE A 148 -9.06 -17.14 -27.39
C ILE A 148 -8.22 -18.15 -28.17
N GLY A 149 -8.61 -18.42 -29.40
CA GLY A 149 -7.85 -19.29 -30.30
C GLY A 149 -6.50 -18.70 -30.66
N SER A 150 -5.46 -19.55 -30.66
CA SER A 150 -4.08 -19.10 -30.90
C SER A 150 -3.77 -18.69 -32.33
N GLU A 151 -4.48 -19.24 -33.31
CA GLU A 151 -4.19 -19.00 -34.74
C GLU A 151 -4.93 -17.77 -35.27
N ASN A 152 -6.24 -17.69 -35.05
CA ASN A 152 -7.08 -16.67 -35.65
C ASN A 152 -7.53 -15.57 -34.67
N LEU A 153 -7.11 -15.64 -33.41
CA LEU A 153 -7.48 -14.68 -32.37
C LEU A 153 -9.00 -14.46 -32.24
N CYS A 154 -9.73 -15.57 -32.37
CA CYS A 154 -11.16 -15.60 -32.20
C CYS A 154 -11.51 -15.99 -30.77
N MET A 155 -12.49 -15.30 -30.16
CA MET A 155 -12.88 -15.48 -28.78
C MET A 155 -14.26 -16.17 -28.69
N ALA A 156 -14.36 -17.24 -27.91
CA ALA A 156 -15.61 -17.83 -27.44
C ALA A 156 -15.85 -17.43 -25.98
N ASP A 157 -16.98 -16.80 -25.69
CA ASP A 157 -17.30 -16.22 -24.39
C ASP A 157 -18.44 -17.01 -23.71
N PHE A 158 -18.15 -17.52 -22.50
CA PHE A 158 -19.11 -18.19 -21.64
C PHE A 158 -19.50 -17.23 -20.51
N GLY A 159 -20.51 -16.39 -20.74
CA GLY A 159 -21.04 -15.50 -19.72
C GLY A 159 -21.55 -16.27 -18.49
N LEU A 160 -20.99 -16.00 -17.33
CA LEU A 160 -21.41 -16.60 -16.06
C LEU A 160 -22.37 -15.70 -15.28
N ARG A 161 -22.35 -14.39 -15.55
CA ARG A 161 -23.22 -13.37 -14.99
C ARG A 161 -23.68 -12.41 -16.08
N ASP A 162 -24.83 -11.80 -15.88
CA ASP A 162 -25.34 -10.72 -16.73
C ASP A 162 -24.57 -9.41 -16.42
N VAL A 163 -23.32 -9.38 -16.78
CA VAL A 163 -22.49 -8.17 -16.69
C VAL A 163 -22.35 -7.61 -18.10
N PRO A 164 -22.56 -6.30 -18.30
CA PRO A 164 -22.39 -5.69 -19.61
C PRO A 164 -20.96 -5.94 -20.11
N VAL A 165 -20.85 -6.58 -21.27
CA VAL A 165 -19.55 -6.79 -21.93
C VAL A 165 -19.13 -5.46 -22.53
N GLU A 166 -18.32 -4.69 -21.83
CA GLU A 166 -17.56 -3.63 -22.48
C GLU A 166 -16.53 -4.30 -23.39
N ARG A 167 -16.49 -3.91 -24.65
CA ARG A 167 -15.49 -4.40 -25.62
C ARG A 167 -14.12 -3.98 -25.17
N ASP A 168 -13.37 -4.94 -24.67
CA ASP A 168 -12.13 -4.70 -23.94
C ASP A 168 -10.95 -4.45 -24.87
N ASP A 169 -10.51 -3.22 -24.95
CA ASP A 169 -9.22 -2.90 -25.54
C ASP A 169 -8.04 -3.58 -24.80
N ALA A 170 -8.23 -3.96 -23.53
CA ALA A 170 -7.26 -4.72 -22.78
C ALA A 170 -6.97 -6.10 -23.39
N LEU A 171 -7.99 -6.77 -23.95
CA LEU A 171 -7.79 -8.05 -24.62
C LEU A 171 -7.08 -7.91 -25.95
N LYS A 172 -7.16 -6.75 -26.60
CA LYS A 172 -6.41 -6.46 -27.83
C LYS A 172 -4.91 -6.38 -27.59
N SER A 173 -4.48 -5.94 -26.43
CA SER A 173 -3.05 -5.89 -26.06
C SER A 173 -2.41 -7.28 -25.90
N LEU A 174 -3.23 -8.34 -25.91
CA LEU A 174 -2.75 -9.71 -25.80
C LEU A 174 -2.11 -10.25 -27.09
N HIS A 175 -2.28 -9.62 -28.22
CA HIS A 175 -1.73 -10.11 -29.49
C HIS A 175 -0.23 -10.42 -29.40
N GLU A 176 0.54 -9.48 -28.93
CA GLU A 176 2.00 -9.65 -28.77
C GLU A 176 2.35 -10.77 -27.80
N ARG A 177 1.58 -10.90 -26.70
CA ARG A 177 1.78 -11.97 -25.72
C ARG A 177 1.41 -13.34 -26.28
N ILE A 178 0.32 -13.45 -27.06
CA ILE A 178 -0.07 -14.69 -27.73
C ILE A 178 1.03 -15.15 -28.69
N VAL A 179 1.56 -14.23 -29.50
CA VAL A 179 2.65 -14.53 -30.44
C VAL A 179 3.89 -15.01 -29.68
N LYS A 180 4.23 -14.36 -28.56
CA LYS A 180 5.33 -14.77 -27.69
C LYS A 180 5.13 -16.20 -27.17
N TYR A 181 3.95 -16.53 -26.61
CA TYR A 181 3.65 -17.87 -26.08
C TYR A 181 3.61 -18.96 -27.17
N ARG A 182 3.09 -18.63 -28.35
CA ARG A 182 3.07 -19.54 -29.49
C ARG A 182 4.47 -19.97 -29.92
N ASN A 183 5.42 -19.05 -29.88
CA ASN A 183 6.80 -19.26 -30.29
C ASN A 183 7.74 -19.67 -29.15
N ALA A 184 7.26 -19.71 -27.91
CA ALA A 184 8.08 -20.03 -26.75
C ALA A 184 8.59 -21.48 -26.80
N PRO A 185 9.84 -21.74 -26.40
CA PRO A 185 10.37 -23.09 -26.21
C PRO A 185 9.53 -23.85 -25.17
N GLN A 186 9.57 -25.21 -25.29
CA GLN A 186 8.74 -26.08 -24.45
C GLN A 186 8.99 -25.92 -22.95
N ASP A 187 10.24 -25.66 -22.56
CA ASP A 187 10.64 -25.45 -21.15
C ASP A 187 10.11 -24.15 -20.54
N GLU A 188 9.83 -23.15 -21.38
CA GLU A 188 9.22 -21.89 -20.94
C GLU A 188 7.68 -21.92 -20.96
N ARG A 189 7.07 -23.00 -21.45
CA ARG A 189 5.62 -23.18 -21.58
C ARG A 189 4.92 -23.55 -20.27
N GLY A 190 5.50 -23.19 -19.14
CA GLY A 190 4.96 -23.51 -17.81
C GLY A 190 3.51 -23.09 -17.58
N ASN A 191 2.97 -23.46 -16.42
CA ASN A 191 1.63 -23.07 -15.96
C ASN A 191 1.52 -21.57 -15.63
N ASN A 192 2.09 -20.71 -16.46
CA ASN A 192 2.13 -19.29 -16.21
C ASN A 192 0.74 -18.68 -16.40
N ILE A 193 0.21 -18.14 -15.33
CA ILE A 193 -0.97 -17.29 -15.37
C ILE A 193 -0.47 -15.88 -15.55
N PHE A 194 -0.94 -15.21 -16.58
CA PHE A 194 -0.67 -13.80 -16.79
C PHE A 194 -1.93 -12.97 -16.60
N TRP A 195 -1.74 -11.76 -16.14
CA TRP A 195 -2.78 -10.90 -15.66
C TRP A 195 -2.88 -9.66 -16.54
N VAL A 196 -4.10 -9.28 -16.86
CA VAL A 196 -4.40 -8.10 -17.68
C VAL A 196 -5.53 -7.33 -17.04
N SER A 197 -5.52 -6.01 -17.12
CA SER A 197 -6.63 -5.16 -16.70
C SER A 197 -6.96 -4.14 -17.79
N GLN A 198 -8.12 -3.53 -17.70
CA GLN A 198 -8.53 -2.44 -18.58
C GLN A 198 -7.81 -1.10 -18.31
N GLY A 199 -6.88 -1.10 -17.35
CA GLY A 199 -6.25 0.10 -16.85
C GLY A 199 -6.94 0.66 -15.61
N PRO A 200 -6.32 1.63 -14.93
CA PRO A 200 -6.83 2.18 -13.68
C PRO A 200 -8.13 2.95 -13.92
N ARG A 201 -9.25 2.36 -13.49
CA ARG A 201 -10.55 3.04 -13.37
C ARG A 201 -10.87 3.22 -11.88
N PRO A 202 -11.38 4.38 -11.45
CA PRO A 202 -11.75 4.57 -10.04
C PRO A 202 -12.93 3.69 -9.66
N GLY A 203 -12.76 2.89 -8.61
CA GLY A 203 -13.83 2.24 -7.86
C GLY A 203 -14.11 0.77 -8.19
N VAL A 204 -14.30 0.38 -9.43
CA VAL A 204 -14.55 -1.02 -9.83
C VAL A 204 -13.70 -1.35 -11.04
N GLY A 205 -12.80 -2.31 -10.90
CA GLY A 205 -11.96 -2.81 -11.99
C GLY A 205 -12.35 -4.21 -12.41
N TYR A 206 -12.21 -4.51 -13.69
CA TYR A 206 -12.23 -5.87 -14.19
C TYR A 206 -10.80 -6.39 -14.32
N PHE A 207 -10.62 -7.62 -13.92
CA PHE A 207 -9.34 -8.28 -13.87
C PHE A 207 -9.41 -9.56 -14.66
N TYR A 208 -8.46 -9.69 -15.59
CA TYR A 208 -8.39 -10.86 -16.46
C TYR A 208 -7.19 -11.71 -16.05
N ALA A 209 -7.44 -12.96 -15.74
CA ALA A 209 -6.39 -13.96 -15.59
C ALA A 209 -6.46 -14.90 -16.80
N LEU A 210 -5.33 -15.11 -17.45
CA LEU A 210 -5.21 -15.94 -18.65
C LEU A 210 -4.13 -17.00 -18.47
N THR A 211 -4.37 -18.16 -19.06
CA THR A 211 -3.38 -19.25 -19.08
C THR A 211 -3.38 -19.93 -20.44
N PRO A 212 -2.21 -20.35 -20.96
CA PRO A 212 -2.15 -21.06 -22.21
C PRO A 212 -2.67 -22.50 -22.06
N VAL A 213 -3.45 -22.95 -23.04
CA VAL A 213 -3.98 -24.31 -23.19
C VAL A 213 -3.25 -24.98 -24.32
N TYR A 214 -2.59 -26.10 -24.04
CA TYR A 214 -1.81 -26.86 -25.03
C TYR A 214 -2.48 -28.20 -25.36
N LEU A 215 -2.41 -28.56 -26.63
CA LEU A 215 -2.69 -29.92 -27.10
C LEU A 215 -1.39 -30.53 -27.58
N GLY A 216 -0.86 -31.45 -26.79
CA GLY A 216 0.53 -31.91 -27.00
C GLY A 216 1.49 -30.70 -26.90
N ASN A 217 2.23 -30.48 -28.00
CA ASN A 217 3.22 -29.39 -28.06
C ASN A 217 2.71 -28.10 -28.72
N ARG A 218 1.45 -28.03 -29.12
CA ARG A 218 0.90 -26.87 -29.83
C ARG A 218 0.00 -26.06 -28.89
N LEU A 219 0.21 -24.76 -28.87
CA LEU A 219 -0.72 -23.83 -28.22
C LEU A 219 -2.02 -23.82 -29.03
N GLN A 220 -3.11 -24.22 -28.42
CA GLN A 220 -4.44 -24.23 -29.05
C GLN A 220 -5.21 -22.96 -28.78
N ALA A 221 -5.23 -22.58 -27.51
CA ALA A 221 -5.98 -21.41 -27.06
C ALA A 221 -5.35 -20.79 -25.84
N LEU A 222 -5.78 -19.59 -25.52
CA LEU A 222 -5.70 -19.01 -24.19
C LEU A 222 -7.04 -19.15 -23.50
N LEU A 223 -7.05 -19.76 -22.32
CA LEU A 223 -8.19 -19.76 -21.42
C LEU A 223 -8.08 -18.53 -20.55
N GLY A 224 -9.15 -17.74 -20.47
CA GLY A 224 -9.24 -16.57 -19.65
C GLY A 224 -10.45 -16.58 -18.73
N ILE A 225 -10.32 -15.93 -17.59
CA ILE A 225 -11.43 -15.57 -16.71
C ILE A 225 -11.47 -14.07 -16.50
N GLU A 226 -12.66 -13.54 -16.37
CA GLU A 226 -12.89 -12.16 -15.94
C GLU A 226 -13.48 -12.18 -14.54
N GLN A 227 -12.92 -11.38 -13.66
CA GLN A 227 -13.40 -11.18 -12.29
C GLN A 227 -13.66 -9.71 -12.02
N THR A 228 -14.68 -9.44 -11.22
CA THR A 228 -14.89 -8.10 -10.66
C THR A 228 -14.02 -7.95 -9.43
N ILE A 229 -13.20 -6.91 -9.43
CA ILE A 229 -12.40 -6.54 -8.26
C ILE A 229 -13.22 -5.63 -7.37
N ARG A 230 -13.35 -6.04 -6.11
CA ARG A 230 -13.95 -5.24 -5.05
C ARG A 230 -12.89 -4.84 -4.03
N MET A 231 -13.03 -3.65 -3.47
CA MET A 231 -12.16 -3.17 -2.39
C MET A 231 -12.06 -4.18 -1.22
N GLU A 232 -13.18 -4.82 -0.90
CA GLU A 232 -13.29 -5.82 0.17
C GLU A 232 -12.35 -7.01 0.02
N ASN A 233 -11.91 -7.30 -1.22
CA ASN A 233 -10.96 -8.40 -1.47
C ASN A 233 -9.52 -8.06 -1.09
N PHE A 234 -9.24 -6.77 -0.86
CA PHE A 234 -7.89 -6.25 -0.61
C PHE A 234 -7.75 -5.57 0.75
N PHE A 235 -8.83 -5.39 1.48
CA PHE A 235 -8.81 -4.73 2.78
C PHE A 235 -9.47 -5.59 3.85
N THR A 236 -8.91 -5.59 5.03
CA THR A 236 -9.59 -6.13 6.21
C THR A 236 -10.72 -5.19 6.63
N PRO A 237 -11.88 -5.72 7.08
CA PRO A 237 -12.98 -4.89 7.56
C PRO A 237 -12.51 -3.94 8.68
N GLY A 238 -12.83 -2.65 8.53
CA GLY A 238 -12.41 -1.62 9.48
C GLY A 238 -10.99 -1.09 9.27
N SER A 239 -10.33 -1.48 8.18
CA SER A 239 -9.02 -0.95 7.82
C SER A 239 -9.07 0.54 7.47
N LEU A 240 -7.91 1.16 7.50
CA LEU A 240 -7.69 2.54 7.07
C LEU A 240 -8.14 2.77 5.61
N PRO A 241 -8.58 3.98 5.27
CA PRO A 241 -8.78 4.38 3.89
C PRO A 241 -7.42 4.53 3.18
N MET A 242 -6.83 3.41 2.81
CA MET A 242 -5.55 3.35 2.12
C MET A 242 -5.75 3.11 0.63
N GLY A 243 -4.85 3.63 -0.19
CA GLY A 243 -4.78 3.29 -1.61
C GLY A 243 -4.22 1.88 -1.81
N VAL A 244 -4.74 1.20 -2.83
CA VAL A 244 -4.20 -0.11 -3.28
C VAL A 244 -3.88 -0.04 -4.75
N THR A 245 -2.70 -0.47 -5.11
CA THR A 245 -2.27 -0.60 -6.51
C THR A 245 -1.68 -2.00 -6.72
N ILE A 246 -2.14 -2.69 -7.76
CA ILE A 246 -1.57 -3.97 -8.19
C ILE A 246 -0.66 -3.70 -9.37
N LEU A 247 0.55 -4.23 -9.29
CA LEU A 247 1.59 -4.10 -10.30
C LEU A 247 1.87 -5.45 -10.96
N ASP A 248 2.20 -5.43 -12.24
CA ASP A 248 2.76 -6.59 -12.95
C ASP A 248 4.24 -6.81 -12.61
N GLU A 249 4.85 -7.80 -13.24
CA GLU A 249 6.27 -8.15 -13.08
C GLU A 249 7.24 -7.03 -13.49
N ASN A 250 6.80 -6.12 -14.37
CA ASN A 250 7.59 -5.00 -14.87
C ASN A 250 7.33 -3.70 -14.06
N GLY A 251 6.43 -3.74 -13.08
CA GLY A 251 6.05 -2.57 -12.29
C GLY A 251 4.99 -1.69 -12.95
N HIS A 252 4.34 -2.15 -14.04
CA HIS A 252 3.21 -1.42 -14.62
C HIS A 252 1.98 -1.60 -13.74
N GLN A 253 1.24 -0.52 -13.57
CA GLN A 253 0.00 -0.53 -12.81
C GLN A 253 -1.09 -1.28 -13.61
N LEU A 254 -1.55 -2.40 -13.07
CA LEU A 254 -2.69 -3.13 -13.59
C LEU A 254 -3.99 -2.51 -13.07
N ILE A 255 -4.07 -2.28 -11.78
CA ILE A 255 -5.24 -1.77 -11.10
C ILE A 255 -4.82 -0.79 -10.02
N SER A 256 -5.56 0.30 -9.89
CA SER A 256 -5.46 1.23 -8.78
C SER A 256 -6.85 1.47 -8.20
N LEU A 257 -7.04 1.12 -6.95
CA LEU A 257 -8.25 1.36 -6.17
C LEU A 257 -8.11 2.61 -5.27
N ALA A 258 -7.05 3.37 -5.43
CA ALA A 258 -6.91 4.67 -4.80
C ALA A 258 -7.87 5.67 -5.44
N GLY A 259 -8.36 6.64 -4.67
CA GLY A 259 -9.26 7.68 -5.15
C GLY A 259 -8.74 8.42 -6.40
N PRO A 260 -9.56 9.27 -7.03
CA PRO A 260 -9.41 9.71 -8.42
C PRO A 260 -8.09 10.39 -8.79
N ASP A 261 -7.33 10.86 -7.83
CA ASP A 261 -6.12 11.66 -8.06
C ASP A 261 -4.79 10.94 -7.76
N ASN A 262 -4.83 9.72 -7.23
CA ASN A 262 -3.61 9.03 -6.79
C ASN A 262 -3.10 8.04 -7.84
N ARG A 263 -2.35 8.54 -8.81
CA ARG A 263 -1.39 7.70 -9.53
C ARG A 263 -0.16 7.55 -8.65
N LEU A 264 -0.05 6.37 -8.02
CA LEU A 264 1.14 6.02 -7.27
C LEU A 264 2.37 6.11 -8.20
N ASN A 265 3.35 6.91 -7.82
CA ASN A 265 4.60 6.96 -8.54
C ASN A 265 5.47 5.78 -8.08
N VAL A 266 5.49 4.70 -8.88
CA VAL A 266 6.25 3.48 -8.58
C VAL A 266 7.73 3.77 -8.71
N GLU A 267 8.46 3.64 -7.61
CA GLU A 267 9.91 3.84 -7.60
C GLU A 267 10.62 2.55 -8.00
N PRO A 268 11.62 2.59 -8.92
CA PRO A 268 12.25 1.39 -9.48
C PRO A 268 12.88 0.46 -8.42
N HIS A 269 13.38 1.00 -7.32
CA HIS A 269 14.00 0.20 -6.27
C HIS A 269 13.01 -0.70 -5.52
N TRP A 270 11.70 -0.38 -5.50
CA TRP A 270 10.70 -1.25 -4.87
C TRP A 270 10.57 -2.58 -5.58
N MET A 271 10.80 -2.62 -6.91
CA MET A 271 10.65 -3.84 -7.70
C MET A 271 11.77 -4.86 -7.45
N GLN A 272 12.91 -4.40 -6.94
CA GLN A 272 14.05 -5.28 -6.64
C GLN A 272 13.85 -6.10 -5.37
N GLU A 273 13.00 -5.63 -4.46
CA GLU A 273 12.75 -6.28 -3.17
C GLU A 273 11.42 -7.05 -3.18
N ARG A 274 11.37 -8.19 -2.50
CA ARG A 274 10.11 -8.94 -2.30
C ARG A 274 9.11 -8.16 -1.45
N SER A 275 9.61 -7.43 -0.46
CA SER A 275 8.81 -6.58 0.42
C SER A 275 9.59 -5.32 0.76
N TRP A 276 8.97 -4.17 0.58
CA TRP A 276 9.53 -2.87 0.93
C TRP A 276 8.50 -2.07 1.76
N PHE A 277 8.97 -1.39 2.80
CA PHE A 277 8.14 -0.53 3.63
C PHE A 277 8.90 0.76 3.95
N GLY A 278 8.29 1.91 3.68
CA GLY A 278 8.90 3.20 3.92
C GLY A 278 8.11 4.35 3.33
N TYR A 279 8.69 5.53 3.39
CA TYR A 279 8.12 6.73 2.80
C TYR A 279 8.56 6.91 1.34
N THR A 280 7.66 7.40 0.51
CA THR A 280 8.00 7.81 -0.87
C THR A 280 8.98 8.95 -0.89
N SER A 281 9.68 9.12 -2.02
CA SER A 281 10.55 10.28 -2.27
C SER A 281 9.76 11.58 -2.09
N GLY A 282 10.16 12.39 -1.09
CA GLY A 282 9.46 13.61 -0.70
C GLY A 282 8.46 13.46 0.44
N PHE A 283 8.44 12.33 1.13
CA PHE A 283 7.63 12.10 2.34
C PHE A 283 6.13 12.36 2.18
N ARG A 284 5.57 12.04 1.00
CA ARG A 284 4.14 12.27 0.73
C ARG A 284 3.26 11.12 1.20
N GLU A 285 3.74 9.91 1.05
CA GLU A 285 3.00 8.69 1.36
C GLU A 285 3.86 7.69 2.10
N LEU A 286 3.25 6.97 3.03
CA LEU A 286 3.81 5.77 3.65
C LEU A 286 3.33 4.58 2.83
N VAL A 287 4.25 3.74 2.36
CA VAL A 287 3.98 2.69 1.39
C VAL A 287 4.48 1.35 1.90
N LEU A 288 3.69 0.30 1.66
CA LEU A 288 4.12 -1.09 1.72
C LEU A 288 3.97 -1.73 0.33
N LYS A 289 5.07 -2.21 -0.25
CA LYS A 289 5.06 -3.08 -1.41
C LYS A 289 5.32 -4.52 -0.98
N LYS A 290 4.53 -5.47 -1.50
CA LYS A 290 4.71 -6.91 -1.25
C LYS A 290 4.43 -7.70 -2.52
N SER A 291 5.30 -8.68 -2.83
CA SER A 291 5.04 -9.63 -3.91
C SER A 291 3.98 -10.63 -3.48
N LEU A 292 3.17 -11.10 -4.42
CA LEU A 292 2.03 -12.01 -4.20
C LEU A 292 2.31 -13.40 -4.81
N PRO A 293 3.19 -14.22 -4.22
CA PRO A 293 3.44 -15.57 -4.75
C PRO A 293 2.16 -16.44 -4.66
N PRO A 294 1.95 -17.39 -5.60
CA PRO A 294 2.84 -17.81 -6.69
C PRO A 294 2.74 -16.95 -7.96
N SER A 295 1.96 -15.88 -7.96
CA SER A 295 1.86 -14.98 -9.10
C SER A 295 3.09 -14.08 -9.23
N SER A 296 3.31 -13.54 -10.43
CA SER A 296 4.33 -12.50 -10.66
C SER A 296 3.86 -11.11 -10.23
N LEU A 297 2.68 -11.00 -9.63
CA LEU A 297 2.10 -9.74 -9.19
C LEU A 297 2.75 -9.21 -7.92
N SER A 298 2.71 -7.90 -7.79
CA SER A 298 3.02 -7.19 -6.55
C SER A 298 1.85 -6.28 -6.16
N ILE A 299 1.62 -6.14 -4.87
CA ILE A 299 0.64 -5.21 -4.33
C ILE A 299 1.36 -4.08 -3.60
N VAL A 300 0.84 -2.89 -3.77
CA VAL A 300 1.33 -1.68 -3.10
C VAL A 300 0.18 -1.03 -2.36
N TYR A 301 0.32 -0.94 -1.05
CA TYR A 301 -0.57 -0.14 -0.20
C TYR A 301 0.07 1.21 0.04
N SER A 302 -0.70 2.29 -0.05
CA SER A 302 -0.25 3.64 0.22
C SER A 302 -1.18 4.37 1.16
N LEU A 303 -0.60 5.15 2.07
CA LEU A 303 -1.31 5.99 3.01
C LEU A 303 -0.68 7.39 3.01
N PRO A 304 -1.45 8.46 2.73
CA PRO A 304 -0.94 9.82 2.80
C PRO A 304 -0.38 10.16 4.18
N VAL A 305 0.76 10.86 4.22
CA VAL A 305 1.46 11.19 5.48
C VAL A 305 0.63 12.11 6.37
N ASP A 306 -0.20 12.97 5.81
CA ASP A 306 -1.15 13.80 6.56
C ASP A 306 -2.10 12.96 7.42
N MET A 307 -2.59 11.82 6.91
CA MET A 307 -3.40 10.87 7.70
C MET A 307 -2.60 10.22 8.82
N VAL A 308 -1.32 9.93 8.61
CA VAL A 308 -0.43 9.42 9.67
C VAL A 308 -0.24 10.48 10.74
N LEU A 309 0.02 11.73 10.34
CA LEU A 309 0.21 12.86 11.25
C LEU A 309 -1.08 13.21 12.02
N GLU A 310 -2.23 13.09 11.39
CA GLU A 310 -3.51 13.33 12.06
C GLU A 310 -3.73 12.40 13.26
N ARG A 311 -3.28 11.15 13.17
CA ARG A 311 -3.38 10.18 14.27
C ARG A 311 -2.53 10.53 15.48
N ILE A 312 -1.40 11.22 15.28
CA ILE A 312 -0.52 11.67 16.36
C ILE A 312 -0.73 13.15 16.71
N ARG A 313 -1.65 13.85 16.00
CA ARG A 313 -1.90 15.30 16.19
C ARG A 313 -2.18 15.66 17.65
N ILE A 314 -3.03 14.88 18.32
CA ILE A 314 -3.37 15.11 19.73
C ILE A 314 -2.13 14.98 20.62
N LEU A 315 -1.25 13.99 20.35
CA LEU A 315 0.00 13.82 21.10
C LEU A 315 0.95 14.97 20.87
N ILE A 316 1.07 15.44 19.62
CA ILE A 316 1.90 16.61 19.28
C ILE A 316 1.37 17.86 20.00
N MET A 317 0.06 18.09 19.95
CA MET A 317 -0.55 19.25 20.63
C MET A 317 -0.33 19.18 22.15
N ASN A 318 -0.49 18.03 22.76
CA ASN A 318 -0.26 17.85 24.21
C ASN A 318 1.21 18.08 24.56
N ALA A 319 2.14 17.62 23.74
CA ALA A 319 3.58 17.84 23.92
C ALA A 319 3.95 19.32 23.80
N ILE A 320 3.39 20.03 22.83
CA ILE A 320 3.57 21.49 22.69
C ILE A 320 3.01 22.22 23.91
N LEU A 321 1.80 21.89 24.33
CA LEU A 321 1.16 22.51 25.50
C LEU A 321 1.98 22.26 26.76
N LEU A 322 2.46 21.03 26.98
CA LEU A 322 3.32 20.71 28.12
C LEU A 322 4.60 21.54 28.13
N ASN A 323 5.26 21.69 26.97
CA ASN A 323 6.47 22.51 26.84
C ASN A 323 6.20 24.01 27.12
N LEU A 324 5.05 24.52 26.65
CA LEU A 324 4.66 25.92 26.93
C LEU A 324 4.40 26.13 28.43
N ILE A 325 3.69 25.22 29.07
CA ILE A 325 3.41 25.28 30.51
C ILE A 325 4.72 25.16 31.31
N ALA A 326 5.57 24.18 31.01
CA ALA A 326 6.84 24.00 31.66
C ALA A 326 7.78 25.23 31.48
N GLY A 327 7.89 25.75 30.27
CA GLY A 327 8.66 26.95 29.97
C GLY A 327 8.11 28.19 30.70
N GLY A 328 6.80 28.40 30.70
CA GLY A 328 6.13 29.47 31.43
C GLY A 328 6.35 29.38 32.94
N ALA A 329 6.22 28.19 33.51
CA ALA A 329 6.45 27.95 34.93
C ALA A 329 7.91 28.23 35.32
N LEU A 330 8.88 27.68 34.58
CA LEU A 330 10.30 27.90 34.81
C LEU A 330 10.70 29.38 34.65
N PHE A 331 10.15 30.06 33.63
CA PHE A 331 10.39 31.48 33.42
C PHE A 331 9.82 32.33 34.57
N THR A 332 8.58 32.08 35.01
CA THR A 332 7.97 32.82 36.14
C THR A 332 8.72 32.57 37.44
N LEU A 333 9.13 31.34 37.67
CA LEU A 333 9.94 30.94 38.85
C LEU A 333 11.30 31.63 38.84
N ALA A 334 12.01 31.60 37.71
CA ALA A 334 13.28 32.29 37.54
C ALA A 334 13.15 33.82 37.80
N ARG A 335 12.09 34.46 37.28
CA ARG A 335 11.83 35.87 37.46
C ARG A 335 11.44 36.20 38.89
N MET A 336 10.70 35.33 39.56
CA MET A 336 10.34 35.50 40.96
C MET A 336 11.56 35.43 41.89
N TYR A 337 12.45 34.45 41.69
CA TYR A 337 13.73 34.32 42.41
C TYR A 337 14.65 35.50 42.16
N GLU A 338 14.73 35.93 40.92
CA GLU A 338 15.50 37.12 40.56
C GLU A 338 15.02 38.37 41.33
N ARG A 339 13.71 38.62 41.31
CA ARG A 339 13.14 39.84 41.96
C ARG A 339 13.14 39.77 43.49
N LYS A 340 12.86 38.57 44.05
CA LYS A 340 12.71 38.45 45.54
C LYS A 340 14.00 38.15 46.28
N ILE A 341 14.98 37.55 45.59
CA ILE A 341 16.20 37.08 46.25
C ILE A 341 17.44 37.79 45.69
N PHE A 342 17.69 37.73 44.40
CA PHE A 342 18.94 38.23 43.84
C PHE A 342 19.06 39.75 43.79
N ILE A 343 17.98 40.47 43.40
CA ILE A 343 18.00 41.92 43.34
C ILE A 343 18.14 42.53 44.75
N PRO A 344 17.36 42.14 45.78
CA PRO A 344 17.54 42.65 47.12
C PRO A 344 18.93 42.33 47.72
N ALA A 345 19.40 41.07 47.54
CA ALA A 345 20.71 40.67 48.03
C ALA A 345 21.86 41.46 47.38
N GLU A 346 21.73 41.78 46.06
CA GLU A 346 22.74 42.61 45.36
C GLU A 346 22.67 44.06 45.86
N SER A 347 21.48 44.62 46.14
CA SER A 347 21.27 45.96 46.71
C SER A 347 21.88 46.05 48.13
N ASP A 348 21.62 45.05 48.97
CA ASP A 348 22.11 45.04 50.34
C ASP A 348 23.67 44.87 50.37
N ALA A 349 24.22 44.04 49.47
CA ALA A 349 25.66 43.93 49.32
C ALA A 349 26.30 45.25 48.87
N GLN A 350 25.63 46.00 47.98
CA GLN A 350 26.13 47.33 47.55
C GLN A 350 26.07 48.34 48.68
N ARG A 351 25.01 48.40 49.46
CA ARG A 351 24.91 49.28 50.62
C ARG A 351 25.98 48.98 51.67
N LEU A 352 26.23 47.74 51.95
CA LEU A 352 27.31 47.32 52.85
C LEU A 352 28.69 47.75 52.33
N GLU A 353 28.93 47.65 51.03
CA GLU A 353 30.18 48.11 50.40
C GLU A 353 30.35 49.65 50.52
N GLU A 354 29.27 50.40 50.30
CA GLU A 354 29.26 51.85 50.44
C GLU A 354 29.51 52.28 51.92
N HIS A 355 28.83 51.61 52.89
CA HIS A 355 29.05 51.85 54.32
C HIS A 355 30.48 51.53 54.76
N GLU A 356 31.08 50.44 54.27
CA GLU A 356 32.47 50.12 54.59
C GLU A 356 33.43 51.16 54.00
N GLN A 357 33.23 51.58 52.77
CA GLN A 357 34.04 52.65 52.15
C GLN A 357 33.89 53.97 52.91
N PHE A 358 32.67 54.33 53.36
CA PHE A 358 32.44 55.52 54.18
C PHE A 358 33.21 55.47 55.54
N ASN A 359 33.07 54.33 56.25
CA ASN A 359 33.75 54.10 57.50
C ASN A 359 35.29 54.18 57.38
N ARG A 360 35.81 53.60 56.30
CA ARG A 360 37.24 53.70 56.00
C ARG A 360 37.74 55.12 55.75
N LYS A 361 36.94 55.93 55.06
CA LYS A 361 37.23 57.32 54.84
C LYS A 361 37.24 58.16 56.14
N ILE A 362 36.25 57.84 57.02
CA ILE A 362 36.20 58.48 58.36
C ILE A 362 37.47 58.12 59.18
N VAL A 363 37.78 56.81 59.24
CA VAL A 363 38.95 56.38 60.01
C VAL A 363 40.25 56.92 59.42
N ALA A 364 40.37 57.08 58.10
CA ALA A 364 41.59 57.66 57.43
C ALA A 364 41.68 59.17 57.59
N SER A 365 40.54 59.87 57.92
CA SER A 365 40.52 61.31 58.12
C SER A 365 40.56 61.71 59.60
N ALA A 366 40.56 60.76 60.53
CA ALA A 366 40.68 61.05 61.95
C ALA A 366 42.10 61.52 62.26
N PRO A 367 42.31 62.72 62.81
CA PRO A 367 43.63 63.19 63.19
C PRO A 367 44.17 62.33 64.33
N VAL A 368 45.37 61.83 64.20
CA VAL A 368 46.13 61.14 65.26
C VAL A 368 46.66 62.18 66.26
#